data_97d82e0d16b91b96796cd90797d89c41
#
_entry.id   97d82e0d16b91b96796cd90797d89c41
#
_cell.length_a   1.000
_cell.length_b   1.000
_cell.length_c   1.000
_cell.angle_alpha   90.00
_cell.angle_beta   90.00
_cell.angle_gamma   90.00
#
_symmetry.space_group_name_H-M   'P 1'
#
loop_
_entity.id
_entity.type
_entity.pdbx_description
1 polymer ?
#
loop_
_entity_poly.entity_id
_entity_poly.type
_entity_poly.pdbx_seq_one_letter_code
_entity_poly.pdbx_strand_id
1 'polypeptide(L)'
;RYSPNNVLVYYNRAGLYTQTGEVQKAIADYTHAIKLYPDFANAYLNRSYLRSLMGDMKGARQDRQLAERKIAEHKSRLKDSTYSIYSDTTQKFDKLLSFDAKLQNKNWESAVDNATGHNADIKLMPLFKFTLMKADSAMKARDMIYYAQRMEDFKQKISNRSLTISNKESNISPDSLIILDREISARLREAESDWTLLFQRGVTQSLIKQYTNAVTTLTQAITLNPSNPFLYINRSTTRAEMIDFISSIDNSYQRISIDSDPANRLQNRGSRIYNYDDAIEDINKAIKLYPDFAYSYYNRANLHAISGQLPEAYEDYTKAIELNPSFGEAYFNRGLVQIYMKDTRKGYLDLSKAGELGIMSAYEALKDYTE
;
A
#
# COMPACT_ATOMS: atom_id res chain seq x y z
N ARG A 1 -26.67 8.55 -7.58
CA ARG A 1 -27.31 7.70 -8.60
C ARG A 1 -26.35 6.58 -8.97
N TYR A 2 -26.68 5.34 -8.64
CA TYR A 2 -25.86 4.17 -8.91
C TYR A 2 -25.69 3.97 -10.42
N SER A 3 -24.46 3.66 -10.86
CA SER A 3 -24.20 3.19 -12.22
C SER A 3 -24.73 1.75 -12.37
N PRO A 4 -25.85 1.51 -13.07
CA PRO A 4 -26.52 0.20 -13.09
C PRO A 4 -25.72 -0.89 -13.82
N ASN A 5 -24.61 -0.54 -14.46
CA ASN A 5 -23.79 -1.46 -15.23
C ASN A 5 -22.33 -1.52 -14.75
N ASN A 6 -22.03 -1.02 -13.55
CA ASN A 6 -20.69 -1.12 -12.98
C ASN A 6 -20.55 -2.44 -12.20
N VAL A 7 -19.79 -3.38 -12.76
CA VAL A 7 -19.53 -4.71 -12.19
C VAL A 7 -18.95 -4.63 -10.79
N LEU A 8 -18.01 -3.70 -10.57
CA LEU A 8 -17.28 -3.57 -9.30
C LEU A 8 -18.19 -3.06 -8.17
N VAL A 9 -19.15 -2.19 -8.47
CA VAL A 9 -20.14 -1.72 -7.48
C VAL A 9 -20.93 -2.89 -6.92
N TYR A 10 -21.43 -3.78 -7.77
CA TYR A 10 -22.16 -4.97 -7.32
C TYR A 10 -21.24 -5.94 -6.58
N TYR A 11 -20.05 -6.20 -7.09
CA TYR A 11 -19.09 -7.09 -6.46
C TYR A 11 -18.70 -6.62 -5.05
N ASN A 12 -18.38 -5.35 -4.90
CA ASN A 12 -17.98 -4.78 -3.61
C ASN A 12 -19.14 -4.67 -2.63
N ARG A 13 -20.34 -4.30 -3.11
CA ARG A 13 -21.54 -4.30 -2.27
C ARG A 13 -21.89 -5.70 -1.79
N ALA A 14 -21.72 -6.72 -2.65
CA ALA A 14 -21.84 -8.11 -2.25
C ALA A 14 -20.85 -8.49 -1.14
N GLY A 15 -19.60 -8.01 -1.21
CA GLY A 15 -18.60 -8.18 -0.16
C GLY A 15 -19.04 -7.60 1.18
N LEU A 16 -19.62 -6.38 1.17
CA LEU A 16 -20.17 -5.75 2.36
C LEU A 16 -21.37 -6.55 2.92
N TYR A 17 -22.29 -6.97 2.08
CA TYR A 17 -23.40 -7.83 2.51
C TYR A 17 -22.95 -9.18 3.09
N THR A 18 -21.82 -9.70 2.59
CA THR A 18 -21.19 -10.91 3.16
C THR A 18 -20.71 -10.63 4.59
N GLN A 19 -20.05 -9.50 4.82
CA GLN A 19 -19.55 -9.11 6.15
C GLN A 19 -20.67 -8.78 7.15
N THR A 20 -21.78 -8.20 6.68
CA THR A 20 -22.96 -7.89 7.52
C THR A 20 -23.88 -9.09 7.71
N GLY A 21 -23.58 -10.25 7.13
CA GLY A 21 -24.40 -11.46 7.25
C GLY A 21 -25.65 -11.46 6.36
N GLU A 22 -25.82 -10.52 5.45
CA GLU A 22 -26.94 -10.41 4.52
C GLU A 22 -26.75 -11.30 3.27
N VAL A 23 -26.58 -12.62 3.53
CA VAL A 23 -26.13 -13.62 2.55
C VAL A 23 -26.95 -13.61 1.26
N GLN A 24 -28.28 -13.47 1.34
CA GLN A 24 -29.13 -13.48 0.14
C GLN A 24 -28.90 -12.25 -0.75
N LYS A 25 -28.70 -11.07 -0.15
CA LYS A 25 -28.38 -9.85 -0.90
C LYS A 25 -26.99 -9.96 -1.53
N ALA A 26 -26.01 -10.53 -0.83
CA ALA A 26 -24.68 -10.78 -1.35
C ALA A 26 -24.71 -11.72 -2.57
N ILE A 27 -25.46 -12.83 -2.52
CA ILE A 27 -25.64 -13.76 -3.64
C ILE A 27 -26.30 -13.07 -4.85
N ALA A 28 -27.29 -12.21 -4.62
CA ALA A 28 -27.96 -11.45 -5.68
C ALA A 28 -26.98 -10.51 -6.38
N ASP A 29 -26.17 -9.78 -5.63
CA ASP A 29 -25.19 -8.84 -6.16
C ASP A 29 -24.01 -9.53 -6.88
N TYR A 30 -23.49 -10.63 -6.34
CA TYR A 30 -22.50 -11.44 -7.08
C TYR A 30 -23.09 -12.01 -8.38
N THR A 31 -24.37 -12.39 -8.36
CA THR A 31 -25.06 -12.85 -9.56
C THR A 31 -25.18 -11.74 -10.60
N HIS A 32 -25.44 -10.51 -10.16
CA HIS A 32 -25.51 -9.36 -11.04
C HIS A 32 -24.11 -9.02 -11.64
N ALA A 33 -23.08 -9.04 -10.80
CA ALA A 33 -21.69 -8.84 -11.24
C ALA A 33 -21.27 -9.88 -12.28
N ILE A 34 -21.60 -11.15 -12.07
CA ILE A 34 -21.35 -12.24 -13.03
C ILE A 34 -22.11 -12.04 -14.35
N LYS A 35 -23.37 -11.56 -14.28
CA LYS A 35 -24.15 -11.26 -15.47
C LYS A 35 -23.53 -10.15 -16.30
N LEU A 36 -22.99 -9.12 -15.65
CA LEU A 36 -22.32 -8.01 -16.31
C LEU A 36 -20.94 -8.40 -16.84
N TYR A 37 -20.21 -9.24 -16.13
CA TYR A 37 -18.89 -9.74 -16.53
C TYR A 37 -18.75 -11.25 -16.26
N PRO A 38 -19.08 -12.11 -17.25
CA PRO A 38 -19.10 -13.56 -17.10
C PRO A 38 -17.72 -14.21 -16.85
N ASP A 39 -16.62 -13.49 -17.06
CA ASP A 39 -15.26 -14.00 -16.81
C ASP A 39 -14.74 -13.66 -15.42
N PHE A 40 -15.56 -13.08 -14.55
CA PHE A 40 -15.15 -12.66 -13.20
C PHE A 40 -15.07 -13.85 -12.24
N ALA A 41 -13.98 -14.61 -12.31
CA ALA A 41 -13.76 -15.83 -11.52
C ALA A 41 -13.98 -15.64 -10.02
N ASN A 42 -13.51 -14.52 -9.44
CA ASN A 42 -13.65 -14.24 -8.01
C ASN A 42 -15.12 -14.07 -7.59
N ALA A 43 -15.99 -13.54 -8.45
CA ALA A 43 -17.39 -13.41 -8.15
C ALA A 43 -18.08 -14.80 -8.06
N TYR A 44 -17.69 -15.75 -8.91
CA TYR A 44 -18.16 -17.13 -8.80
C TYR A 44 -17.65 -17.80 -7.52
N LEU A 45 -16.37 -17.63 -7.12
CA LEU A 45 -15.82 -18.21 -5.92
C LEU A 45 -16.57 -17.70 -4.66
N ASN A 46 -16.77 -16.40 -4.57
CA ASN A 46 -17.47 -15.80 -3.43
C ASN A 46 -18.95 -16.24 -3.39
N ARG A 47 -19.62 -16.30 -4.54
CA ARG A 47 -20.99 -16.81 -4.61
C ARG A 47 -21.07 -18.29 -4.26
N SER A 48 -20.12 -19.11 -4.69
CA SER A 48 -19.99 -20.52 -4.32
C SER A 48 -19.92 -20.69 -2.81
N TYR A 49 -19.07 -19.91 -2.14
CA TYR A 49 -18.96 -19.93 -0.69
C TYR A 49 -20.30 -19.62 0.01
N LEU A 50 -20.97 -18.56 -0.41
CA LEU A 50 -22.25 -18.15 0.17
C LEU A 50 -23.36 -19.16 -0.09
N ARG A 51 -23.41 -19.76 -1.28
CA ARG A 51 -24.34 -20.85 -1.60
C ARG A 51 -24.14 -22.07 -0.72
N SER A 52 -22.86 -22.41 -0.43
CA SER A 52 -22.57 -23.52 0.50
C SER A 52 -23.08 -23.24 1.91
N LEU A 53 -22.96 -22.01 2.40
CA LEU A 53 -23.52 -21.59 3.70
C LEU A 53 -25.06 -21.68 3.74
N MET A 54 -25.71 -21.45 2.61
CA MET A 54 -27.17 -21.57 2.46
C MET A 54 -27.66 -23.00 2.18
N GLY A 55 -26.76 -23.98 2.13
CA GLY A 55 -27.10 -25.38 1.83
C GLY A 55 -27.27 -25.70 0.34
N ASP A 56 -27.11 -24.73 -0.57
CA ASP A 56 -27.13 -24.97 -2.04
C ASP A 56 -25.80 -25.55 -2.49
N MET A 57 -25.54 -26.80 -2.11
CA MET A 57 -24.30 -27.51 -2.44
C MET A 57 -24.15 -27.76 -3.94
N LYS A 58 -25.26 -27.87 -4.70
CA LYS A 58 -25.23 -28.07 -6.14
C LYS A 58 -24.79 -26.79 -6.85
N GLY A 59 -25.40 -25.67 -6.54
CA GLY A 59 -25.03 -24.36 -7.09
C GLY A 59 -23.62 -23.94 -6.67
N ALA A 60 -23.21 -24.25 -5.46
CA ALA A 60 -21.85 -23.98 -4.98
C ALA A 60 -20.79 -24.74 -5.80
N ARG A 61 -21.00 -26.04 -6.08
CA ARG A 61 -20.07 -26.84 -6.92
C ARG A 61 -19.99 -26.31 -8.34
N GLN A 62 -21.14 -25.95 -8.93
CA GLN A 62 -21.17 -25.38 -10.28
C GLN A 62 -20.37 -24.06 -10.37
N ASP A 63 -20.58 -23.16 -9.42
CA ASP A 63 -19.85 -21.90 -9.39
C ASP A 63 -18.33 -22.12 -9.23
N ARG A 64 -17.93 -23.05 -8.34
CA ARG A 64 -16.52 -23.39 -8.16
C ARG A 64 -15.88 -23.93 -9.44
N GLN A 65 -16.54 -24.86 -10.13
CA GLN A 65 -16.04 -25.41 -11.39
C GLN A 65 -15.91 -24.35 -12.48
N LEU A 66 -16.89 -23.43 -12.55
CA LEU A 66 -16.82 -22.31 -13.49
C LEU A 66 -15.64 -21.37 -13.18
N ALA A 67 -15.43 -21.04 -11.91
CA ALA A 67 -14.32 -20.22 -11.49
C ALA A 67 -12.96 -20.87 -11.82
N GLU A 68 -12.79 -22.15 -11.50
CA GLU A 68 -11.58 -22.92 -11.78
C GLU A 68 -11.27 -22.97 -13.29
N ARG A 69 -12.30 -23.18 -14.11
CA ARG A 69 -12.15 -23.15 -15.57
C ARG A 69 -11.69 -21.78 -16.06
N LYS A 70 -12.30 -20.68 -15.58
CA LYS A 70 -11.93 -19.32 -15.98
C LYS A 70 -10.52 -18.95 -15.53
N ILE A 71 -10.11 -19.39 -14.35
CA ILE A 71 -8.74 -19.21 -13.87
C ILE A 71 -7.76 -20.01 -14.75
N ALA A 72 -8.09 -21.24 -15.12
CA ALA A 72 -7.25 -22.06 -15.99
C ALA A 72 -7.14 -21.48 -17.40
N GLU A 73 -8.25 -21.03 -17.99
CA GLU A 73 -8.28 -20.33 -19.29
C GLU A 73 -7.40 -19.06 -19.25
N HIS A 74 -7.50 -18.29 -18.19
CA HIS A 74 -6.67 -17.09 -18.01
C HIS A 74 -5.18 -17.44 -17.88
N LYS A 75 -4.84 -18.45 -17.07
CA LYS A 75 -3.46 -18.94 -16.95
C LYS A 75 -2.89 -19.51 -18.25
N SER A 76 -3.71 -20.16 -19.07
CA SER A 76 -3.26 -20.67 -20.38
C SER A 76 -2.95 -19.54 -21.35
N ARG A 77 -3.76 -18.48 -21.35
CA ARG A 77 -3.54 -17.27 -22.15
C ARG A 77 -2.28 -16.50 -21.71
N LEU A 78 -1.94 -16.51 -20.42
CA LEU A 78 -0.71 -15.89 -19.87
C LEU A 78 0.58 -16.60 -20.33
N LYS A 79 0.52 -17.86 -20.73
CA LYS A 79 1.68 -18.60 -21.25
C LYS A 79 2.00 -18.26 -22.71
N ASP A 80 1.08 -17.63 -23.42
CA ASP A 80 1.30 -17.13 -24.77
C ASP A 80 2.07 -15.80 -24.69
N SER A 81 3.33 -15.79 -25.17
CA SER A 81 4.22 -14.63 -25.10
C SER A 81 3.71 -13.39 -25.85
N THR A 82 2.66 -13.54 -26.64
CA THR A 82 1.97 -12.44 -27.33
C THR A 82 0.85 -11.83 -26.51
N TYR A 83 0.49 -12.46 -25.39
CA TYR A 83 -0.60 -12.02 -24.52
C TYR A 83 -0.08 -11.15 -23.37
N SER A 84 -0.27 -9.85 -23.49
CA SER A 84 -0.09 -8.94 -22.36
C SER A 84 -1.27 -9.05 -21.39
N ILE A 85 -1.00 -9.30 -20.10
CA ILE A 85 -2.00 -9.29 -19.01
C ILE A 85 -2.88 -8.03 -19.08
N TYR A 86 -2.33 -6.94 -19.63
CA TYR A 86 -2.95 -5.63 -19.73
C TYR A 86 -3.80 -5.42 -20.98
N SER A 87 -3.55 -6.16 -22.08
CA SER A 87 -4.29 -5.91 -23.34
C SER A 87 -5.76 -6.32 -23.27
N ASP A 88 -6.10 -7.31 -22.46
CA ASP A 88 -7.50 -7.78 -22.34
C ASP A 88 -8.26 -7.09 -21.21
N THR A 89 -7.55 -6.69 -20.13
CA THR A 89 -8.12 -5.87 -19.04
C THR A 89 -8.30 -4.43 -19.45
N THR A 90 -7.39 -3.84 -20.24
CA THR A 90 -7.51 -2.45 -20.69
C THR A 90 -8.65 -2.25 -21.68
N GLN A 91 -8.88 -3.16 -22.65
CA GLN A 91 -10.00 -3.00 -23.60
C GLN A 91 -11.37 -3.21 -22.96
N LYS A 92 -11.48 -4.13 -21.98
CA LYS A 92 -12.72 -4.33 -21.21
C LYS A 92 -12.87 -3.30 -20.12
N PHE A 93 -11.78 -2.81 -19.57
CA PHE A 93 -11.74 -1.75 -18.58
C PHE A 93 -12.05 -0.39 -19.19
N ASP A 94 -11.56 -0.09 -20.39
CA ASP A 94 -11.97 1.10 -21.16
C ASP A 94 -13.49 1.08 -21.42
N LYS A 95 -14.12 -0.09 -21.59
CA LYS A 95 -15.58 -0.20 -21.63
C LYS A 95 -16.24 0.01 -20.28
N LEU A 96 -15.61 -0.38 -19.18
CA LEU A 96 -16.08 -0.09 -17.81
C LEU A 96 -15.89 1.40 -17.48
N LEU A 97 -14.78 2.00 -17.94
CA LEU A 97 -14.48 3.44 -17.77
C LEU A 97 -15.24 4.33 -18.77
N SER A 98 -15.52 3.87 -19.99
CA SER A 98 -16.36 4.62 -20.94
C SER A 98 -17.80 4.82 -20.44
N PHE A 99 -18.14 4.11 -19.37
CA PHE A 99 -19.37 4.31 -18.63
C PHE A 99 -19.32 5.60 -17.78
N ASP A 100 -18.16 5.94 -17.18
CA ASP A 100 -17.94 7.20 -16.46
C ASP A 100 -17.89 8.40 -17.42
N ALA A 101 -17.51 8.19 -18.69
CA ALA A 101 -17.50 9.25 -19.69
C ALA A 101 -18.91 9.82 -20.01
N LYS A 102 -20.00 9.10 -19.70
CA LYS A 102 -21.36 9.62 -19.77
C LYS A 102 -21.79 10.44 -18.55
N LEU A 103 -21.03 10.40 -17.45
CA LEU A 103 -21.16 11.31 -16.32
C LEU A 103 -20.51 12.69 -16.59
N GLN A 104 -19.86 12.87 -17.75
CA GLN A 104 -19.15 14.09 -18.15
C GLN A 104 -20.03 15.31 -18.45
N ASN A 105 -21.34 15.26 -18.28
CA ASN A 105 -22.18 16.45 -18.38
C ASN A 105 -22.85 16.76 -17.05
N LYS A 106 -22.23 17.64 -16.32
CA LYS A 106 -22.68 18.61 -15.32
C LYS A 106 -21.97 18.49 -13.96
N ASN A 107 -21.26 19.57 -13.64
CA ASN A 107 -20.89 20.02 -12.30
C ASN A 107 -19.79 19.29 -11.52
N TRP A 108 -18.85 18.58 -12.17
CA TRP A 108 -17.71 18.03 -11.42
C TRP A 108 -16.71 19.13 -11.00
N GLU A 109 -16.58 20.23 -11.76
CA GLU A 109 -15.74 21.37 -11.36
C GLU A 109 -16.22 22.03 -10.06
N SER A 110 -17.54 22.09 -9.85
CA SER A 110 -18.11 22.61 -8.59
C SER A 110 -18.01 21.61 -7.43
N ALA A 111 -17.92 20.31 -7.71
CA ALA A 111 -17.69 19.29 -6.67
C ALA A 111 -16.24 19.30 -6.18
N VAL A 112 -15.27 19.57 -7.06
CA VAL A 112 -13.85 19.69 -6.70
C VAL A 112 -13.59 20.90 -5.81
N ASP A 113 -14.24 22.05 -6.10
CA ASP A 113 -14.13 23.25 -5.27
C ASP A 113 -14.78 23.07 -3.88
N ASN A 114 -15.79 22.21 -3.77
CA ASN A 114 -16.40 21.84 -2.48
C ASN A 114 -15.58 20.78 -1.72
N ALA A 115 -14.88 19.88 -2.42
CA ALA A 115 -14.03 18.85 -1.80
C ALA A 115 -12.74 19.44 -1.18
N THR A 116 -12.25 20.57 -1.71
CA THR A 116 -11.12 21.28 -1.08
C THR A 116 -11.49 21.94 0.26
N GLY A 117 -12.78 21.98 0.61
CA GLY A 117 -13.30 22.46 1.91
C GLY A 117 -13.55 21.36 2.94
N HIS A 118 -13.57 20.11 2.54
CA HIS A 118 -13.69 18.98 3.47
C HIS A 118 -12.31 18.41 3.74
N ASN A 119 -11.82 18.58 4.97
CA ASN A 119 -10.64 17.93 5.53
C ASN A 119 -10.87 16.41 5.64
N ALA A 120 -11.01 15.72 4.54
CA ALA A 120 -10.79 14.28 4.51
C ALA A 120 -9.27 14.07 4.67
N ASP A 121 -8.86 13.60 5.84
CA ASP A 121 -7.48 13.26 6.20
C ASP A 121 -7.06 12.00 5.39
N ILE A 122 -7.08 12.08 4.05
CA ILE A 122 -6.68 10.99 3.18
C ILE A 122 -5.18 10.87 3.27
N LYS A 123 -4.74 9.82 3.96
CA LYS A 123 -3.31 9.54 4.19
C LYS A 123 -2.75 8.72 3.05
N LEU A 124 -1.53 9.05 2.64
CA LEU A 124 -0.73 8.18 1.78
C LEU A 124 -0.56 6.80 2.43
N MET A 125 -0.55 5.75 1.61
CA MET A 125 -0.17 4.42 2.07
C MET A 125 1.26 4.45 2.60
N PRO A 126 1.56 3.74 3.72
CA PRO A 126 2.85 3.83 4.41
C PRO A 126 4.04 3.37 3.56
N LEU A 127 5.24 3.76 4.00
CA LEU A 127 6.52 3.36 3.42
C LEU A 127 6.74 1.84 3.55
N PHE A 128 7.38 1.23 2.56
CA PHE A 128 7.84 -0.16 2.62
C PHE A 128 9.21 -0.25 3.27
N LYS A 129 9.36 -1.14 4.23
CA LYS A 129 10.62 -1.43 4.91
C LYS A 129 10.77 -2.92 5.18
N PHE A 130 11.99 -3.37 5.39
CA PHE A 130 12.20 -4.66 6.02
C PHE A 130 11.76 -4.58 7.48
N THR A 131 10.91 -5.50 7.86
CA THR A 131 10.29 -5.58 9.19
C THR A 131 10.21 -7.03 9.64
N LEU A 132 9.97 -7.24 10.92
CA LEU A 132 9.76 -8.57 11.49
C LEU A 132 8.28 -8.83 11.66
N MET A 133 7.77 -9.93 11.08
CA MET A 133 6.38 -10.31 11.17
C MET A 133 6.25 -11.83 11.35
N LYS A 134 5.24 -12.27 12.11
CA LYS A 134 4.85 -13.68 12.10
C LYS A 134 4.25 -14.01 10.75
N ALA A 135 4.74 -15.08 10.13
CA ALA A 135 4.25 -15.52 8.82
C ALA A 135 2.76 -15.88 8.89
N ASP A 136 1.99 -15.25 8.02
CA ASP A 136 0.59 -15.58 7.78
C ASP A 136 0.41 -15.97 6.30
N SER A 137 -0.68 -16.67 5.98
CA SER A 137 -0.98 -17.15 4.63
C SER A 137 -1.25 -16.00 3.63
N ALA A 138 -1.77 -14.86 4.11
CA ALA A 138 -2.02 -13.70 3.26
C ALA A 138 -0.73 -12.98 2.83
N MET A 139 0.30 -13.00 3.67
CA MET A 139 1.61 -12.44 3.34
C MET A 139 2.32 -13.24 2.26
N LYS A 140 2.25 -14.58 2.32
CA LYS A 140 2.85 -15.47 1.30
C LYS A 140 2.27 -15.22 -0.09
N ALA A 141 1.00 -14.91 -0.19
CA ALA A 141 0.35 -14.60 -1.47
C ALA A 141 0.84 -13.25 -2.05
N ARG A 142 1.16 -12.26 -1.22
CA ARG A 142 1.70 -10.95 -1.65
C ARG A 142 3.15 -11.03 -2.08
N ASP A 143 4.00 -11.79 -1.38
CA ASP A 143 5.40 -11.99 -1.73
C ASP A 143 5.58 -12.65 -3.11
N MET A 144 4.54 -13.32 -3.63
CA MET A 144 4.53 -13.89 -4.98
C MET A 144 4.28 -12.85 -6.10
N ILE A 145 3.82 -11.65 -5.77
CA ILE A 145 3.43 -10.63 -6.76
C ILE A 145 4.63 -9.83 -7.27
N TYR A 146 5.60 -9.57 -6.41
CA TYR A 146 6.83 -8.86 -6.78
C TYR A 146 8.05 -9.64 -6.30
N TYR A 147 8.78 -10.21 -7.26
CA TYR A 147 9.99 -10.98 -7.01
C TYR A 147 11.23 -10.18 -7.40
N ALA A 148 12.17 -10.05 -6.47
CA ALA A 148 13.47 -9.43 -6.71
C ALA A 148 14.57 -10.33 -6.14
N GLN A 149 15.38 -10.96 -7.00
CA GLN A 149 16.41 -11.93 -6.60
C GLN A 149 17.33 -11.39 -5.51
N ARG A 150 17.83 -10.15 -5.67
CA ARG A 150 18.71 -9.52 -4.67
C ARG A 150 18.05 -9.34 -3.29
N MET A 151 16.73 -9.17 -3.26
CA MET A 151 15.97 -9.09 -2.00
C MET A 151 15.92 -10.46 -1.32
N GLU A 152 15.69 -11.52 -2.07
CA GLU A 152 15.68 -12.89 -1.53
C GLU A 152 17.06 -13.31 -1.05
N ASP A 153 18.12 -13.02 -1.80
CA ASP A 153 19.50 -13.25 -1.39
C ASP A 153 19.85 -12.50 -0.10
N PHE A 154 19.34 -11.28 0.05
CA PHE A 154 19.49 -10.51 1.27
C PHE A 154 18.77 -11.15 2.46
N LYS A 155 17.50 -11.55 2.29
CA LYS A 155 16.74 -12.25 3.33
C LYS A 155 17.44 -13.54 3.78
N GLN A 156 17.98 -14.31 2.84
CA GLN A 156 18.75 -15.54 3.14
C GLN A 156 20.00 -15.23 3.97
N LYS A 157 20.76 -14.17 3.63
CA LYS A 157 21.94 -13.77 4.40
C LYS A 157 21.61 -13.36 5.84
N ILE A 158 20.47 -12.68 6.03
CA ILE A 158 20.01 -12.29 7.37
C ILE A 158 19.58 -13.53 8.19
N SER A 159 19.17 -14.61 7.52
CA SER A 159 18.77 -15.89 8.16
C SER A 159 17.67 -15.77 9.22
N ASN A 160 16.80 -14.76 9.09
CA ASN A 160 15.67 -14.55 9.98
C ASN A 160 14.35 -14.81 9.26
N ARG A 161 13.65 -15.89 9.63
CA ARG A 161 12.40 -16.32 8.98
C ARG A 161 11.23 -15.34 9.13
N SER A 162 11.31 -14.46 10.11
CA SER A 162 10.30 -13.41 10.34
C SER A 162 10.57 -12.14 9.55
N LEU A 163 11.74 -12.02 8.88
CA LEU A 163 12.09 -10.85 8.09
C LEU A 163 11.34 -10.84 6.77
N THR A 164 10.59 -9.79 6.54
CA THR A 164 9.86 -9.53 5.30
C THR A 164 9.89 -8.06 4.94
N ILE A 165 9.55 -7.72 3.69
CA ILE A 165 9.31 -6.33 3.31
C ILE A 165 7.81 -6.04 3.41
N SER A 166 7.44 -4.96 4.11
CA SER A 166 6.04 -4.61 4.33
C SER A 166 5.88 -3.12 4.65
N ASN A 167 4.71 -2.60 4.35
CA ASN A 167 4.23 -1.29 4.78
C ASN A 167 3.25 -1.38 5.95
N LYS A 168 3.08 -2.57 6.54
CA LYS A 168 2.20 -2.82 7.68
C LYS A 168 2.98 -2.80 8.99
N GLU A 169 2.28 -2.52 10.07
CA GLU A 169 2.82 -2.67 11.41
C GLU A 169 3.14 -4.14 11.71
N SER A 170 4.19 -4.34 12.52
CA SER A 170 4.58 -5.67 12.99
C SER A 170 3.49 -6.28 13.87
N ASN A 171 3.21 -7.57 13.67
CA ASN A 171 2.31 -8.36 14.51
C ASN A 171 3.04 -9.12 15.65
N ILE A 172 4.30 -8.76 15.92
CA ILE A 172 5.10 -9.29 17.04
C ILE A 172 4.91 -8.36 18.24
N SER A 173 4.71 -8.96 19.43
CA SER A 173 4.51 -8.16 20.64
C SER A 173 5.77 -7.34 21.00
N PRO A 174 5.61 -6.13 21.56
CA PRO A 174 6.73 -5.29 21.98
C PRO A 174 7.68 -6.01 22.95
N ASP A 175 7.16 -6.82 23.88
CA ASP A 175 7.98 -7.59 24.81
C ASP A 175 8.89 -8.59 24.10
N SER A 176 8.36 -9.30 23.09
CA SER A 176 9.16 -10.23 22.27
C SER A 176 10.25 -9.49 21.49
N LEU A 177 9.97 -8.30 21.00
CA LEU A 177 10.96 -7.47 20.29
C LEU A 177 12.05 -6.96 21.24
N ILE A 178 11.70 -6.59 22.48
CA ILE A 178 12.67 -6.18 23.50
C ILE A 178 13.59 -7.36 23.89
N ILE A 179 13.04 -8.55 24.02
CA ILE A 179 13.84 -9.77 24.27
C ILE A 179 14.79 -10.01 23.09
N LEU A 180 14.29 -9.93 21.86
CA LEU A 180 15.10 -10.09 20.65
C LEU A 180 16.24 -9.08 20.55
N ASP A 181 16.00 -7.78 20.89
CA ASP A 181 17.06 -6.75 20.90
C ASP A 181 18.17 -7.12 21.90
N ARG A 182 17.83 -7.64 23.07
CA ARG A 182 18.80 -8.11 24.06
C ARG A 182 19.61 -9.31 23.57
N GLU A 183 18.95 -10.28 22.95
CA GLU A 183 19.63 -11.47 22.38
C GLU A 183 20.59 -11.07 21.26
N ILE A 184 20.17 -10.21 20.32
CA ILE A 184 21.04 -9.68 19.26
C ILE A 184 22.20 -8.90 19.86
N SER A 185 21.94 -8.08 20.89
CA SER A 185 22.97 -7.32 21.58
C SER A 185 24.01 -8.19 22.28
N ALA A 186 23.59 -9.35 22.83
CA ALA A 186 24.53 -10.32 23.41
C ALA A 186 25.43 -10.95 22.33
N ARG A 187 24.84 -11.34 21.18
CA ARG A 187 25.59 -11.90 20.04
C ARG A 187 26.58 -10.88 19.43
N LEU A 188 26.21 -9.60 19.39
CA LEU A 188 27.09 -8.55 18.90
C LEU A 188 28.31 -8.29 19.78
N ARG A 189 28.31 -8.69 21.06
CA ARG A 189 29.53 -8.63 21.91
C ARG A 189 30.60 -9.62 21.45
N GLU A 190 30.20 -10.70 20.80
CA GLU A 190 31.11 -11.73 20.27
C GLU A 190 31.45 -11.48 18.79
N ALA A 191 30.59 -10.75 18.07
CA ALA A 191 30.70 -10.49 16.65
C ALA A 191 30.37 -9.01 16.32
N GLU A 192 31.18 -8.09 16.86
CA GLU A 192 30.96 -6.62 16.78
C GLU A 192 30.87 -6.09 15.33
N SER A 193 31.53 -6.76 14.37
CA SER A 193 31.57 -6.36 12.95
C SER A 193 30.57 -7.12 12.08
N ASP A 194 29.56 -7.78 12.63
CA ASP A 194 28.52 -8.44 11.87
C ASP A 194 27.41 -7.47 11.48
N TRP A 195 27.47 -6.98 10.25
CA TRP A 195 26.47 -6.06 9.71
C TRP A 195 25.06 -6.68 9.63
N THR A 196 24.94 -8.01 9.57
CA THR A 196 23.63 -8.68 9.52
C THR A 196 22.93 -8.63 10.87
N LEU A 197 23.68 -8.80 11.96
CA LEU A 197 23.18 -8.63 13.31
C LEU A 197 22.86 -7.16 13.62
N LEU A 198 23.72 -6.23 13.18
CA LEU A 198 23.44 -4.79 13.30
C LEU A 198 22.18 -4.40 12.53
N PHE A 199 21.98 -4.91 11.33
CA PHE A 199 20.75 -4.66 10.58
C PHE A 199 19.51 -5.19 11.33
N GLN A 200 19.53 -6.44 11.79
CA GLN A 200 18.42 -7.01 12.56
C GLN A 200 18.12 -6.21 13.82
N ARG A 201 19.17 -5.76 14.53
CA ARG A 201 19.02 -4.91 15.70
C ARG A 201 18.39 -3.57 15.36
N GLY A 202 18.85 -2.90 14.31
CA GLY A 202 18.29 -1.62 13.86
C GLY A 202 16.81 -1.75 13.47
N VAL A 203 16.42 -2.84 12.78
CA VAL A 203 15.01 -3.15 12.49
C VAL A 203 14.23 -3.33 13.80
N THR A 204 14.74 -4.13 14.73
CA THR A 204 14.07 -4.38 16.02
C THR A 204 13.88 -3.09 16.83
N GLN A 205 14.92 -2.27 16.90
CA GLN A 205 14.89 -0.96 17.60
C GLN A 205 13.89 0.01 16.96
N SER A 206 13.77 0.04 15.62
CA SER A 206 12.74 0.83 14.93
C SER A 206 11.33 0.36 15.33
N LEU A 207 11.09 -0.95 15.41
CA LEU A 207 9.79 -1.53 15.76
C LEU A 207 9.38 -1.23 17.22
N ILE A 208 10.34 -1.12 18.14
CA ILE A 208 10.08 -0.68 19.55
C ILE A 208 10.19 0.84 19.72
N LYS A 209 10.19 1.59 18.61
CA LYS A 209 10.21 3.07 18.55
C LYS A 209 11.46 3.72 19.17
N GLN A 210 12.56 2.98 19.28
CA GLN A 210 13.88 3.52 19.67
C GLN A 210 14.61 4.07 18.42
N TYR A 211 14.00 5.04 17.76
CA TYR A 211 14.42 5.51 16.44
C TYR A 211 15.85 6.02 16.38
N THR A 212 16.30 6.80 17.38
CA THR A 212 17.68 7.30 17.43
C THR A 212 18.70 6.16 17.51
N ASN A 213 18.43 5.16 18.35
CA ASN A 213 19.28 3.97 18.45
C ASN A 213 19.26 3.18 17.13
N ALA A 214 18.09 3.01 16.53
CA ALA A 214 17.93 2.32 15.25
C ALA A 214 18.74 2.99 14.13
N VAL A 215 18.65 4.32 13.99
CA VAL A 215 19.44 5.08 12.99
C VAL A 215 20.94 4.91 13.23
N THR A 216 21.40 4.98 14.47
CA THR A 216 22.80 4.78 14.84
C THR A 216 23.26 3.36 14.48
N THR A 217 22.50 2.34 14.85
CA THR A 217 22.82 0.94 14.59
C THR A 217 22.81 0.61 13.08
N LEU A 218 21.83 1.15 12.33
CA LEU A 218 21.79 1.01 10.87
C LEU A 218 22.97 1.75 10.19
N THR A 219 23.41 2.87 10.75
CA THR A 219 24.60 3.57 10.25
C THR A 219 25.87 2.72 10.43
N GLN A 220 26.03 2.05 11.57
CA GLN A 220 27.11 1.08 11.77
C GLN A 220 27.06 -0.06 10.75
N ALA A 221 25.86 -0.62 10.50
CA ALA A 221 25.66 -1.67 9.50
C ALA A 221 26.07 -1.18 8.08
N ILE A 222 25.69 0.07 7.71
CA ILE A 222 26.07 0.70 6.45
C ILE A 222 27.58 0.90 6.34
N THR A 223 28.24 1.30 7.42
CA THR A 223 29.71 1.46 7.44
C THR A 223 30.42 0.14 7.11
N LEU A 224 29.91 -0.98 7.60
CA LEU A 224 30.46 -2.31 7.34
C LEU A 224 30.09 -2.85 5.95
N ASN A 225 28.95 -2.46 5.40
CA ASN A 225 28.48 -2.93 4.08
C ASN A 225 27.82 -1.79 3.27
N PRO A 226 28.61 -0.80 2.81
CA PRO A 226 28.09 0.40 2.16
C PRO A 226 27.49 0.16 0.77
N SER A 227 27.70 -1.02 0.17
CA SER A 227 27.16 -1.38 -1.13
C SER A 227 25.77 -2.04 -1.07
N ASN A 228 25.23 -2.24 0.13
CA ASN A 228 23.93 -2.89 0.30
C ASN A 228 22.79 -1.87 0.31
N PRO A 229 21.90 -1.85 -0.71
CA PRO A 229 20.83 -0.87 -0.83
C PRO A 229 19.78 -0.97 0.29
N PHE A 230 19.56 -2.16 0.82
CA PHE A 230 18.48 -2.44 1.78
C PHE A 230 18.75 -1.82 3.16
N LEU A 231 20.03 -1.62 3.51
CA LEU A 231 20.40 -0.92 4.73
C LEU A 231 19.98 0.56 4.69
N TYR A 232 20.19 1.21 3.53
CA TYR A 232 19.78 2.60 3.31
C TYR A 232 18.25 2.73 3.29
N ILE A 233 17.53 1.79 2.67
CA ILE A 233 16.06 1.80 2.67
C ILE A 233 15.53 1.80 4.10
N ASN A 234 16.04 0.91 4.96
CA ASN A 234 15.56 0.83 6.34
C ASN A 234 15.99 2.05 7.16
N ARG A 235 17.17 2.61 6.95
CA ARG A 235 17.57 3.83 7.65
C ARG A 235 16.72 5.03 7.22
N SER A 236 16.42 5.16 5.93
CA SER A 236 15.52 6.18 5.40
C SER A 236 14.13 6.10 6.04
N THR A 237 13.51 4.92 6.02
CA THR A 237 12.18 4.73 6.60
C THR A 237 12.18 4.94 8.11
N THR A 238 13.24 4.53 8.81
CA THR A 238 13.39 4.80 10.25
C THR A 238 13.50 6.30 10.56
N ARG A 239 14.23 7.07 9.73
CA ARG A 239 14.29 8.54 9.84
C ARG A 239 12.93 9.19 9.62
N ALA A 240 12.20 8.75 8.58
CA ALA A 240 10.86 9.25 8.31
C ALA A 240 9.90 8.96 9.49
N GLU A 241 9.87 7.73 9.99
CA GLU A 241 9.05 7.34 11.14
C GLU A 241 9.41 8.11 12.43
N MET A 242 10.70 8.42 12.62
CA MET A 242 11.14 9.26 13.73
C MET A 242 10.56 10.68 13.62
N ILE A 243 10.58 11.26 12.42
CA ILE A 243 10.01 12.58 12.17
C ILE A 243 8.51 12.56 12.41
N ASP A 244 7.78 11.56 11.87
CA ASP A 244 6.35 11.41 12.06
C ASP A 244 5.98 11.23 13.53
N PHE A 245 6.79 10.48 14.28
CA PHE A 245 6.60 10.31 15.72
C PHE A 245 6.79 11.64 16.48
N ILE A 246 7.83 12.40 16.18
CA ILE A 246 8.07 13.73 16.78
C ILE A 246 6.91 14.67 16.44
N SER A 247 6.48 14.68 15.19
CA SER A 247 5.34 15.47 14.72
C SER A 247 4.05 15.15 15.47
N SER A 248 3.80 13.87 15.73
CA SER A 248 2.61 13.41 16.47
C SER A 248 2.61 13.89 17.91
N ILE A 249 3.78 13.96 18.56
CA ILE A 249 3.94 14.49 19.92
C ILE A 249 3.70 16.00 19.91
N ASP A 250 4.33 16.75 19.01
CA ASP A 250 4.15 18.20 18.92
C ASP A 250 2.68 18.56 18.70
N ASN A 251 1.97 17.85 17.82
CA ASN A 251 0.53 18.06 17.59
C ASN A 251 -0.34 17.70 18.82
N SER A 252 0.08 16.72 19.64
CA SER A 252 -0.64 16.36 20.85
C SER A 252 -0.50 17.42 21.94
N TYR A 253 0.69 18.02 22.09
CA TYR A 253 0.91 19.13 23.02
C TYR A 253 0.12 20.38 22.63
N GLN A 254 -0.04 20.68 21.35
CA GLN A 254 -0.86 21.79 20.89
C GLN A 254 -2.37 21.61 21.17
N ARG A 255 -2.83 20.36 21.30
CA ARG A 255 -4.22 20.05 21.69
C ARG A 255 -4.46 20.14 23.20
N ILE A 256 -3.43 19.98 24.01
CA ILE A 256 -3.52 19.98 25.49
C ILE A 256 -3.29 21.38 26.07
N SER A 257 -2.63 22.32 25.37
CA SER A 257 -2.55 23.69 25.82
C SER A 257 -3.90 24.38 25.63
N ILE A 258 -4.77 24.25 26.63
CA ILE A 258 -6.00 25.02 26.78
C ILE A 258 -5.57 26.44 27.18
N ASP A 259 -5.03 27.17 26.22
CA ASP A 259 -4.86 28.59 26.39
C ASP A 259 -6.16 29.30 26.05
N SER A 260 -6.70 30.01 27.03
CA SER A 260 -8.01 30.64 27.02
C SER A 260 -8.08 31.86 26.09
N ASP A 261 -7.00 32.22 25.40
CA ASP A 261 -6.93 33.37 24.51
C ASP A 261 -6.98 32.95 23.01
N PRO A 262 -8.09 33.31 22.27
CA PRO A 262 -8.20 33.01 20.85
C PRO A 262 -7.15 33.66 19.97
N ALA A 263 -6.54 34.78 20.39
CA ALA A 263 -5.50 35.49 19.63
C ALA A 263 -4.17 34.73 19.64
N ASN A 264 -3.83 34.04 20.73
CA ASN A 264 -2.64 33.20 20.83
C ASN A 264 -2.75 31.88 20.01
N ARG A 265 -3.98 31.41 19.72
CA ARG A 265 -4.21 30.23 18.88
C ARG A 265 -3.82 30.46 17.42
N LEU A 266 -3.84 31.68 16.93
CA LEU A 266 -3.49 32.04 15.55
C LEU A 266 -1.97 32.27 15.36
N GLN A 267 -1.25 32.71 16.40
CA GLN A 267 0.20 32.94 16.31
C GLN A 267 1.04 31.66 16.45
N ASN A 268 0.53 30.62 17.13
CA ASN A 268 1.23 29.32 17.29
C ASN A 268 0.97 28.33 16.14
N ARG A 269 0.32 28.72 15.04
CA ARG A 269 0.20 27.93 13.81
C ARG A 269 1.43 28.03 12.90
N GLY A 270 2.61 28.25 13.46
CA GLY A 270 3.85 27.96 12.76
C GLY A 270 3.96 26.45 12.58
N SER A 271 3.44 25.92 11.46
CA SER A 271 3.70 24.53 11.08
C SER A 271 5.21 24.36 11.02
N ARG A 272 5.79 23.61 11.97
CA ARG A 272 7.18 23.18 11.84
C ARG A 272 7.27 22.40 10.54
N ILE A 273 8.05 22.91 9.62
CA ILE A 273 8.39 22.18 8.40
C ILE A 273 9.37 21.10 8.83
N TYR A 274 8.90 19.86 8.82
CA TYR A 274 9.74 18.71 9.08
C TYR A 274 10.57 18.42 7.83
N ASN A 275 11.89 18.27 8.03
CA ASN A 275 12.83 18.04 6.94
C ASN A 275 13.09 16.55 6.76
N TYR A 276 12.77 16.02 5.58
CA TYR A 276 13.00 14.61 5.19
C TYR A 276 14.26 14.45 4.30
N ASP A 277 15.09 15.46 4.13
CA ASP A 277 16.23 15.44 3.21
C ASP A 277 17.20 14.28 3.48
N ASP A 278 17.53 14.02 4.74
CA ASP A 278 18.37 12.89 5.12
C ASP A 278 17.78 11.53 4.76
N ALA A 279 16.44 11.41 4.83
CA ALA A 279 15.74 10.19 4.44
C ALA A 279 15.73 10.03 2.91
N ILE A 280 15.55 11.13 2.17
CA ILE A 280 15.59 11.17 0.71
C ILE A 280 17.02 10.85 0.22
N GLU A 281 18.06 11.36 0.89
CA GLU A 281 19.47 11.06 0.54
C GLU A 281 19.76 9.56 0.66
N ASP A 282 19.29 8.92 1.73
CA ASP A 282 19.42 7.48 1.90
C ASP A 282 18.74 6.70 0.77
N ILE A 283 17.50 7.07 0.40
CA ILE A 283 16.80 6.42 -0.71
C ILE A 283 17.48 6.68 -2.05
N ASN A 284 18.01 7.88 -2.29
CA ASN A 284 18.81 8.17 -3.49
C ASN A 284 20.03 7.25 -3.57
N LYS A 285 20.69 7.00 -2.45
CA LYS A 285 21.79 6.04 -2.39
C LYS A 285 21.34 4.62 -2.68
N ALA A 286 20.20 4.19 -2.13
CA ALA A 286 19.62 2.88 -2.39
C ALA A 286 19.26 2.70 -3.88
N ILE A 287 18.65 3.69 -4.52
CA ILE A 287 18.32 3.67 -5.96
C ILE A 287 19.59 3.59 -6.81
N LYS A 288 20.63 4.35 -6.48
CA LYS A 288 21.91 4.28 -7.18
C LYS A 288 22.54 2.88 -7.11
N LEU A 289 22.40 2.18 -5.98
CA LEU A 289 22.92 0.84 -5.76
C LEU A 289 22.04 -0.26 -6.37
N TYR A 290 20.72 -0.02 -6.46
CA TYR A 290 19.76 -0.97 -7.04
C TYR A 290 18.62 -0.22 -7.75
N PRO A 291 18.83 0.20 -9.02
CA PRO A 291 17.88 1.03 -9.77
C PRO A 291 16.59 0.32 -10.18
N ASP A 292 16.56 -1.01 -10.18
CA ASP A 292 15.38 -1.79 -10.60
C ASP A 292 14.47 -2.23 -9.42
N PHE A 293 14.60 -1.57 -8.26
CA PHE A 293 13.84 -1.94 -7.08
C PHE A 293 12.66 -0.99 -6.85
N ALA A 294 11.45 -1.43 -7.18
CA ALA A 294 10.22 -0.62 -7.17
C ALA A 294 9.94 0.07 -5.83
N TYR A 295 10.20 -0.61 -4.70
CA TYR A 295 9.95 -0.05 -3.38
C TYR A 295 10.81 1.18 -3.04
N SER A 296 12.01 1.29 -3.64
CA SER A 296 12.86 2.48 -3.43
C SER A 296 12.22 3.73 -4.05
N TYR A 297 11.71 3.63 -5.27
CA TYR A 297 11.01 4.74 -5.93
C TYR A 297 9.70 5.07 -5.22
N TYR A 298 8.94 4.06 -4.83
CA TYR A 298 7.72 4.26 -4.04
C TYR A 298 7.99 5.02 -2.74
N ASN A 299 9.01 4.62 -1.98
CA ASN A 299 9.37 5.27 -0.74
C ASN A 299 9.84 6.72 -0.97
N ARG A 300 10.65 6.98 -2.01
CA ARG A 300 11.07 8.34 -2.34
C ARG A 300 9.90 9.21 -2.77
N ALA A 301 8.98 8.66 -3.55
CA ALA A 301 7.74 9.33 -3.93
C ALA A 301 6.91 9.75 -2.70
N ASN A 302 6.77 8.87 -1.71
CA ASN A 302 6.10 9.20 -0.46
C ASN A 302 6.81 10.38 0.25
N LEU A 303 8.13 10.33 0.37
CA LEU A 303 8.91 11.39 1.00
C LEU A 303 8.78 12.73 0.24
N HIS A 304 8.82 12.72 -1.10
CA HIS A 304 8.56 13.90 -1.92
C HIS A 304 7.14 14.44 -1.72
N ALA A 305 6.13 13.56 -1.70
CA ALA A 305 4.74 13.96 -1.53
C ALA A 305 4.49 14.65 -0.18
N ILE A 306 4.99 14.09 0.94
CA ILE A 306 4.86 14.70 2.27
C ILE A 306 5.70 15.98 2.40
N SER A 307 6.75 16.15 1.61
CA SER A 307 7.56 17.37 1.51
C SER A 307 6.94 18.42 0.56
N GLY A 308 5.77 18.13 -0.04
CA GLY A 308 5.09 19.03 -0.97
C GLY A 308 5.68 19.05 -2.39
N GLN A 309 6.63 18.17 -2.70
CA GLN A 309 7.27 18.02 -4.02
C GLN A 309 6.43 17.06 -4.88
N LEU A 310 5.22 17.51 -5.26
CA LEU A 310 4.22 16.65 -5.92
C LEU A 310 4.65 16.17 -7.32
N PRO A 311 5.28 17.01 -8.18
CA PRO A 311 5.78 16.56 -9.48
C PRO A 311 6.81 15.41 -9.36
N GLU A 312 7.77 15.55 -8.46
CA GLU A 312 8.81 14.54 -8.21
C GLU A 312 8.19 13.24 -7.65
N ALA A 313 7.20 13.39 -6.77
CA ALA A 313 6.45 12.24 -6.25
C ALA A 313 5.71 11.49 -7.38
N TYR A 314 5.07 12.21 -8.28
CA TYR A 314 4.38 11.61 -9.43
C TYR A 314 5.33 10.81 -10.34
N GLU A 315 6.50 11.38 -10.65
CA GLU A 315 7.50 10.72 -11.48
C GLU A 315 8.01 9.43 -10.82
N ASP A 316 8.31 9.49 -9.54
CA ASP A 316 8.79 8.34 -8.78
C ASP A 316 7.73 7.23 -8.62
N TYR A 317 6.46 7.58 -8.35
CA TYR A 317 5.39 6.58 -8.35
C TYR A 317 5.22 5.96 -9.74
N THR A 318 5.34 6.76 -10.79
CA THR A 318 5.29 6.25 -12.17
C THR A 318 6.41 5.25 -12.41
N LYS A 319 7.62 5.56 -11.97
CA LYS A 319 8.75 4.64 -12.06
C LYS A 319 8.55 3.37 -11.23
N ALA A 320 8.00 3.48 -10.03
CA ALA A 320 7.66 2.32 -9.21
C ALA A 320 6.64 1.39 -9.90
N ILE A 321 5.63 1.98 -10.55
CA ILE A 321 4.60 1.25 -11.32
C ILE A 321 5.19 0.60 -12.58
N GLU A 322 6.09 1.26 -13.30
CA GLU A 322 6.80 0.66 -14.44
C GLU A 322 7.59 -0.59 -14.03
N LEU A 323 8.26 -0.53 -12.88
CA LEU A 323 9.03 -1.65 -12.35
C LEU A 323 8.14 -2.76 -11.76
N ASN A 324 6.98 -2.41 -11.23
CA ASN A 324 5.99 -3.34 -10.68
C ASN A 324 4.57 -2.90 -11.05
N PRO A 325 4.05 -3.32 -12.21
CA PRO A 325 2.71 -2.93 -12.65
C PRO A 325 1.54 -3.42 -11.76
N SER A 326 1.80 -4.31 -10.81
CA SER A 326 0.81 -4.78 -9.81
C SER A 326 0.92 -4.05 -8.46
N PHE A 327 1.64 -2.92 -8.41
CA PHE A 327 1.89 -2.17 -7.18
C PHE A 327 0.68 -1.29 -6.81
N GLY A 328 -0.34 -1.89 -6.21
CA GLY A 328 -1.60 -1.22 -5.86
C GLY A 328 -1.42 0.03 -5.01
N GLU A 329 -0.52 0.01 -4.01
CA GLU A 329 -0.22 1.14 -3.16
C GLU A 329 0.41 2.32 -3.94
N ALA A 330 1.20 2.03 -4.96
CA ALA A 330 1.78 3.07 -5.81
C ALA A 330 0.73 3.76 -6.68
N TYR A 331 -0.21 2.99 -7.24
CA TYR A 331 -1.37 3.58 -7.92
C TYR A 331 -2.22 4.42 -6.98
N PHE A 332 -2.49 3.93 -5.78
CA PHE A 332 -3.27 4.68 -4.78
C PHE A 332 -2.63 6.03 -4.47
N ASN A 333 -1.36 6.03 -4.09
CA ASN A 333 -0.66 7.26 -3.71
C ASN A 333 -0.46 8.20 -4.90
N ARG A 334 -0.17 7.67 -6.11
CA ARG A 334 -0.08 8.49 -7.33
C ARG A 334 -1.43 9.13 -7.67
N GLY A 335 -2.51 8.38 -7.51
CA GLY A 335 -3.87 8.89 -7.68
C GLY A 335 -4.18 10.07 -6.77
N LEU A 336 -3.80 9.98 -5.49
CA LEU A 336 -3.94 11.09 -4.54
C LEU A 336 -3.09 12.30 -4.97
N VAL A 337 -1.82 12.07 -5.34
CA VAL A 337 -0.93 13.15 -5.80
C VAL A 337 -1.50 13.85 -7.03
N GLN A 338 -2.04 13.13 -8.00
CA GLN A 338 -2.70 13.70 -9.18
C GLN A 338 -3.90 14.56 -8.81
N ILE A 339 -4.72 14.11 -7.86
CA ILE A 339 -5.87 14.92 -7.36
C ILE A 339 -5.36 16.22 -6.72
N TYR A 340 -4.33 16.15 -5.88
CA TYR A 340 -3.71 17.36 -5.29
C TYR A 340 -3.11 18.28 -6.35
N MET A 341 -2.59 17.74 -7.47
CA MET A 341 -2.12 18.49 -8.62
C MET A 341 -3.26 18.99 -9.53
N LYS A 342 -4.52 18.78 -9.13
CA LYS A 342 -5.74 19.14 -9.87
C LYS A 342 -5.95 18.34 -11.17
N ASP A 343 -5.24 17.22 -11.38
CA ASP A 343 -5.53 16.27 -12.45
C ASP A 343 -6.44 15.14 -11.93
N THR A 344 -7.63 15.56 -11.49
CA THR A 344 -8.59 14.69 -10.80
C THR A 344 -8.99 13.48 -11.64
N ARG A 345 -9.10 13.66 -12.98
CA ARG A 345 -9.48 12.56 -13.87
C ARG A 345 -8.46 11.42 -13.85
N LYS A 346 -7.17 11.73 -13.97
CA LYS A 346 -6.11 10.72 -13.90
C LYS A 346 -6.01 10.13 -12.49
N GLY A 347 -6.19 10.97 -11.47
CA GLY A 347 -6.22 10.51 -10.09
C GLY A 347 -7.28 9.44 -9.84
N TYR A 348 -8.49 9.62 -10.35
CA TYR A 348 -9.55 8.60 -10.25
C TYR A 348 -9.25 7.31 -11.00
N LEU A 349 -8.60 7.39 -12.15
CA LEU A 349 -8.16 6.22 -12.89
C LEU A 349 -7.16 5.39 -12.07
N ASP A 350 -6.20 6.04 -11.45
CA ASP A 350 -5.22 5.40 -10.60
C ASP A 350 -5.85 4.82 -9.32
N LEU A 351 -6.76 5.54 -8.65
CA LEU A 351 -7.50 5.02 -7.50
C LEU A 351 -8.36 3.81 -7.88
N SER A 352 -9.02 3.86 -9.03
CA SER A 352 -9.77 2.71 -9.56
C SER A 352 -8.86 1.50 -9.78
N LYS A 353 -7.68 1.74 -10.37
CA LYS A 353 -6.67 0.68 -10.56
C LYS A 353 -6.14 0.12 -9.25
N ALA A 354 -5.89 0.97 -8.26
CA ALA A 354 -5.50 0.53 -6.92
C ALA A 354 -6.56 -0.37 -6.28
N GLY A 355 -7.85 -0.01 -6.42
CA GLY A 355 -8.97 -0.82 -5.95
C GLY A 355 -9.02 -2.20 -6.61
N GLU A 356 -8.81 -2.30 -7.93
CA GLU A 356 -8.71 -3.57 -8.65
C GLU A 356 -7.55 -4.44 -8.14
N LEU A 357 -6.44 -3.80 -7.75
CA LEU A 357 -5.27 -4.47 -7.18
C LEU A 357 -5.43 -4.78 -5.68
N GLY A 358 -6.62 -4.57 -5.11
CA GLY A 358 -6.98 -4.97 -3.76
C GLY A 358 -6.72 -3.91 -2.68
N ILE A 359 -6.50 -2.66 -3.05
CA ILE A 359 -6.40 -1.54 -2.09
C ILE A 359 -7.81 -1.05 -1.76
N MET A 360 -8.37 -1.55 -0.66
CA MET A 360 -9.76 -1.25 -0.27
C MET A 360 -9.99 0.24 0.01
N SER A 361 -9.02 0.94 0.59
CA SER A 361 -9.10 2.39 0.85
C SER A 361 -9.26 3.24 -0.42
N ALA A 362 -8.95 2.68 -1.60
CA ALA A 362 -9.18 3.36 -2.87
C ALA A 362 -10.66 3.59 -3.16
N TYR A 363 -11.53 2.67 -2.72
CA TYR A 363 -12.97 2.80 -2.88
C TYR A 363 -13.55 3.85 -1.93
N GLU A 364 -12.99 3.95 -0.71
CA GLU A 364 -13.35 5.00 0.25
C GLU A 364 -12.93 6.37 -0.30
N ALA A 365 -11.69 6.49 -0.79
CA ALA A 365 -11.21 7.72 -1.42
C ALA A 365 -12.06 8.13 -2.63
N LEU A 366 -12.44 7.19 -3.51
CA LEU A 366 -13.32 7.47 -4.65
C LEU A 366 -14.71 7.95 -4.22
N LYS A 367 -15.24 7.46 -3.09
CA LYS A 367 -16.54 7.87 -2.56
C LYS A 367 -16.50 9.31 -2.05
N ASP A 368 -15.47 9.67 -1.30
CA ASP A 368 -15.34 11.00 -0.70
C ASP A 368 -15.20 12.12 -1.75
N TYR A 369 -14.74 11.78 -2.97
CA TYR A 369 -14.63 12.74 -4.07
C TYR A 369 -15.83 12.71 -5.05
N THR A 370 -16.81 11.82 -4.86
CA THR A 370 -17.99 11.70 -5.72
C THR A 370 -19.28 12.22 -5.07
N GLU A 371 -19.28 12.54 -3.79
CA GLU A 371 -20.32 13.26 -3.06
C GLU A 371 -20.08 14.79 -3.12
#